data_524fef6f77c08054890175d5d547e3b3
#
_entry.id   524fef6f77c08054890175d5d547e3b3
#
_cell.length_a   1.000
_cell.length_b   1.000
_cell.length_c   1.000
_cell.angle_alpha   90.00
_cell.angle_beta   90.00
_cell.angle_gamma   90.00
#
_symmetry.space_group_name_H-M   'P 1'
#
loop_
_entity.id
_entity.type
_entity.pdbx_description
1 polymer ?
#
loop_
_entity_poly.entity_id
_entity_poly.type
_entity_poly.pdbx_seq_one_letter_code
_entity_poly.pdbx_strand_id
1 'polypeptide(L)'
;MTALATEKSCTTACPLGISPQGYLNLTRAGKEEEAFMHIWRHNSLPSICSRICHHPCEQTCKRGILVDEPLSIRGTKRYLTDTFADYVPPKYPKIYDKKIAVIGAGPAGLAAAHKMALQGYSVDVYDKETRAGGMLIEGIPEFRLPKDVVAKDIERLEKAGIEFHLGEMIGKVKMEESKDSYDKIIVAAGTPNSKELKIKGWRTEGVYTALKFMRDVNGHMDTWRAPG
;
A
#
# COMPACT_ATOMS: atom_id res chain seq x y z
N MET A 1 -1.91 29.66 27.78
CA MET A 1 -2.64 29.16 26.58
C MET A 1 -1.69 28.83 25.40
N THR A 2 -0.51 28.28 25.62
CA THR A 2 0.51 28.16 24.55
C THR A 2 1.07 26.74 24.35
N ALA A 3 0.69 25.76 25.14
CA ALA A 3 1.20 24.37 24.99
C ALA A 3 0.35 23.47 24.08
N LEU A 4 -0.92 23.79 23.83
CA LEU A 4 -1.82 22.94 23.04
C LEU A 4 -1.72 23.14 21.51
N ALA A 5 -1.07 24.20 21.06
CA ALA A 5 -0.97 24.53 19.64
C ALA A 5 0.12 23.75 18.87
N THR A 6 1.06 23.10 19.56
CA THR A 6 2.19 22.39 18.95
C THR A 6 2.04 20.87 18.94
N GLU A 7 1.01 20.32 19.57
CA GLU A 7 0.80 18.87 19.60
C GLU A 7 0.17 18.36 18.29
N LYS A 8 0.77 17.34 17.70
CA LYS A 8 0.26 16.68 16.50
C LYS A 8 -1.16 16.13 16.74
N SER A 9 -2.08 16.43 15.83
CA SER A 9 -3.41 15.79 15.83
C SER A 9 -3.34 14.39 15.22
N CYS A 10 -4.38 13.58 15.41
CA CYS A 10 -4.47 12.26 14.77
C CYS A 10 -4.38 12.33 13.23
N THR A 11 -4.86 13.41 12.60
CA THR A 11 -4.73 13.65 11.16
C THR A 11 -3.30 13.98 10.76
N THR A 12 -2.64 14.89 11.47
CA THR A 12 -1.25 15.29 11.17
C THR A 12 -0.22 14.22 11.53
N ALA A 13 -0.56 13.31 12.44
CA ALA A 13 0.27 12.15 12.76
C ALA A 13 0.16 11.04 11.69
N CYS A 14 -0.92 11.02 10.90
CA CYS A 14 -1.07 10.08 9.80
C CYS A 14 -0.18 10.49 8.62
N PRO A 15 0.75 9.63 8.14
CA PRO A 15 1.59 9.98 6.98
C PRO A 15 0.81 10.29 5.70
N LEU A 16 -0.41 9.74 5.58
CA LEU A 16 -1.31 9.99 4.44
C LEU A 16 -2.26 11.17 4.67
N GLY A 17 -2.22 11.81 5.84
CA GLY A 17 -3.11 12.92 6.18
C GLY A 17 -4.60 12.55 6.22
N ILE A 18 -4.94 11.26 6.37
CA ILE A 18 -6.34 10.83 6.50
C ILE A 18 -6.89 11.41 7.79
N SER A 19 -8.12 11.96 7.74
CA SER A 19 -8.82 12.41 8.94
C SER A 19 -9.50 11.23 9.66
N PRO A 20 -8.98 10.74 10.80
CA PRO A 20 -9.67 9.74 11.58
C PRO A 20 -11.02 10.22 12.09
N GLN A 21 -11.13 11.48 12.47
CA GLN A 21 -12.38 12.09 12.92
C GLN A 21 -13.48 11.99 11.84
N GLY A 22 -13.12 12.17 10.56
CA GLY A 22 -14.05 12.06 9.45
C GLY A 22 -14.72 10.69 9.40
N TYR A 23 -13.92 9.63 9.23
CA TYR A 23 -14.52 8.30 9.09
C TYR A 23 -15.07 7.71 10.41
N LEU A 24 -14.53 8.07 11.57
CA LEU A 24 -15.11 7.67 12.86
C LEU A 24 -16.50 8.28 13.08
N ASN A 25 -16.69 9.57 12.74
CA ASN A 25 -17.99 10.22 12.84
C ASN A 25 -19.00 9.65 11.83
N LEU A 26 -18.57 9.36 10.61
CA LEU A 26 -19.42 8.69 9.61
C LEU A 26 -19.84 7.30 10.09
N THR A 27 -18.93 6.51 10.62
CA THR A 27 -19.23 5.18 11.20
C THR A 27 -20.22 5.30 12.36
N ARG A 28 -20.01 6.26 13.27
CA ARG A 28 -20.95 6.50 14.39
C ARG A 28 -22.35 6.88 13.92
N ALA A 29 -22.44 7.54 12.78
CA ALA A 29 -23.71 7.96 12.17
C ALA A 29 -24.37 6.83 11.34
N GLY A 30 -23.80 5.62 11.30
CA GLY A 30 -24.31 4.51 10.49
C GLY A 30 -24.01 4.67 8.98
N LYS A 31 -23.12 5.60 8.60
CA LYS A 31 -22.72 5.88 7.21
C LYS A 31 -21.38 5.21 6.88
N GLU A 32 -21.38 3.89 6.98
CA GLU A 32 -20.13 3.10 6.91
C GLU A 32 -19.51 3.08 5.52
N GLU A 33 -20.33 3.04 4.45
CA GLU A 33 -19.83 3.14 3.09
C GLU A 33 -19.16 4.50 2.82
N GLU A 34 -19.78 5.60 3.28
CA GLU A 34 -19.17 6.92 3.18
C GLU A 34 -17.85 6.99 3.98
N ALA A 35 -17.79 6.35 5.14
CA ALA A 35 -16.59 6.23 5.96
C ALA A 35 -15.48 5.46 5.23
N PHE A 36 -15.81 4.33 4.60
CA PHE A 36 -14.87 3.56 3.79
C PHE A 36 -14.37 4.38 2.59
N MET A 37 -15.27 5.06 1.87
CA MET A 37 -14.91 5.93 0.74
C MET A 37 -14.04 7.11 1.15
N HIS A 38 -14.25 7.65 2.36
CA HIS A 38 -13.36 8.67 2.92
C HIS A 38 -11.93 8.15 3.10
N ILE A 39 -11.77 6.90 3.55
CA ILE A 39 -10.45 6.25 3.66
C ILE A 39 -9.87 5.99 2.28
N TRP A 40 -10.64 5.39 1.37
CA TRP A 40 -10.22 4.99 0.02
C TRP A 40 -9.65 6.15 -0.80
N ARG A 41 -10.28 7.31 -0.77
CA ARG A 41 -9.81 8.51 -1.50
C ARG A 41 -8.41 8.97 -1.11
N HIS A 42 -7.96 8.64 0.10
CA HIS A 42 -6.66 9.05 0.63
C HIS A 42 -5.66 7.90 0.71
N ASN A 43 -6.11 6.67 0.63
CA ASN A 43 -5.29 5.48 0.85
C ASN A 43 -5.59 4.42 -0.21
N SER A 44 -4.65 4.20 -1.11
CA SER A 44 -4.73 3.20 -2.18
C SER A 44 -4.83 1.75 -1.68
N LEU A 45 -4.32 1.49 -0.48
CA LEU A 45 -4.18 0.16 0.11
C LEU A 45 -4.77 0.12 1.53
N PRO A 46 -6.08 0.40 1.68
CA PRO A 46 -6.69 0.61 2.98
C PRO A 46 -6.75 -0.66 3.82
N SER A 47 -7.01 -1.83 3.21
CA SER A 47 -7.10 -3.11 3.90
C SER A 47 -5.72 -3.56 4.41
N ILE A 48 -4.68 -3.32 3.63
CA ILE A 48 -3.28 -3.56 4.01
C ILE A 48 -2.91 -2.64 5.17
N CYS A 49 -3.11 -1.32 5.03
CA CYS A 49 -2.78 -0.36 6.08
C CYS A 49 -3.53 -0.62 7.38
N SER A 50 -4.77 -1.11 7.34
CA SER A 50 -5.53 -1.46 8.53
C SER A 50 -4.91 -2.60 9.34
N ARG A 51 -4.06 -3.44 8.71
CA ARG A 51 -3.39 -4.60 9.32
C ARG A 51 -1.96 -4.34 9.78
N ILE A 52 -1.18 -3.60 8.99
CA ILE A 52 0.26 -3.46 9.25
C ILE A 52 0.70 -2.08 9.74
N CYS A 53 -0.17 -1.06 9.70
CA CYS A 53 0.15 0.29 10.19
C CYS A 53 0.46 0.27 11.69
N HIS A 54 1.50 0.99 12.09
CA HIS A 54 1.86 1.18 13.51
C HIS A 54 0.99 2.24 14.24
N HIS A 55 -0.02 2.77 13.58
CA HIS A 55 -1.11 3.64 14.07
C HIS A 55 -0.66 4.84 14.92
N PRO A 56 0.21 5.73 14.41
CA PRO A 56 0.68 6.90 15.15
C PRO A 56 -0.45 7.88 15.52
N CYS A 57 -1.58 7.79 14.82
CA CYS A 57 -2.80 8.56 15.12
C CYS A 57 -3.41 8.22 16.49
N GLU A 58 -3.28 6.98 16.97
CA GLU A 58 -3.75 6.57 18.30
C GLU A 58 -2.83 7.12 19.40
N GLN A 59 -1.52 7.15 19.14
CA GLN A 59 -0.54 7.72 20.08
C GLN A 59 -0.73 9.21 20.32
N THR A 60 -1.29 9.94 19.34
CA THR A 60 -1.59 11.37 19.44
C THR A 60 -3.08 11.66 19.63
N CYS A 61 -3.86 10.65 20.00
CA CYS A 61 -5.29 10.80 20.21
C CYS A 61 -5.55 11.71 21.42
N LYS A 62 -6.26 12.83 21.19
CA LYS A 62 -6.57 13.78 22.24
C LYS A 62 -7.42 13.17 23.35
N ARG A 63 -8.31 12.24 23.04
CA ARG A 63 -9.06 11.52 24.06
C ARG A 63 -8.12 10.77 25.01
N GLY A 64 -7.15 10.01 24.47
CA GLY A 64 -6.18 9.27 25.29
C GLY A 64 -5.22 10.16 26.10
N ILE A 65 -5.01 11.42 25.66
CA ILE A 65 -4.16 12.39 26.36
C ILE A 65 -4.93 13.13 27.47
N LEU A 66 -6.21 13.45 27.21
CA LEU A 66 -6.96 14.41 28.02
C LEU A 66 -8.07 13.78 28.88
N VAL A 67 -8.50 12.55 28.55
CA VAL A 67 -9.69 11.95 29.20
C VAL A 67 -9.39 10.58 29.79
N ASP A 68 -9.19 9.54 28.94
CA ASP A 68 -9.06 8.14 29.36
C ASP A 68 -8.15 7.34 28.43
N GLU A 69 -8.68 6.73 27.38
CA GLU A 69 -7.94 5.90 26.43
C GLU A 69 -8.09 6.40 24.99
N PRO A 70 -7.09 6.17 24.12
CA PRO A 70 -7.21 6.51 22.72
C PRO A 70 -8.35 5.72 22.05
N LEU A 71 -9.01 6.35 21.08
CA LEU A 71 -9.98 5.66 20.24
C LEU A 71 -9.27 4.58 19.42
N SER A 72 -9.91 3.44 19.25
CA SER A 72 -9.42 2.35 18.37
C SER A 72 -9.54 2.73 16.88
N ILE A 73 -8.68 3.64 16.45
CA ILE A 73 -8.71 4.26 15.11
C ILE A 73 -8.37 3.22 14.03
N ARG A 74 -7.31 2.43 14.26
CA ARG A 74 -6.92 1.36 13.34
C ARG A 74 -7.94 0.21 13.36
N GLY A 75 -8.49 -0.12 14.53
CA GLY A 75 -9.53 -1.14 14.67
C GLY A 75 -10.77 -0.79 13.87
N THR A 76 -11.26 0.45 13.97
CA THR A 76 -12.39 0.93 13.16
C THR A 76 -12.07 0.92 11.67
N LYS A 77 -10.87 1.34 11.27
CA LYS A 77 -10.43 1.22 9.87
C LYS A 77 -10.44 -0.23 9.41
N ARG A 78 -9.98 -1.17 10.24
CA ARG A 78 -9.99 -2.59 9.94
C ARG A 78 -11.42 -3.12 9.75
N TYR A 79 -12.30 -2.79 10.66
CA TYR A 79 -13.73 -3.12 10.55
C TYR A 79 -14.29 -2.65 9.21
N LEU A 80 -14.12 -1.38 8.86
CA LEU A 80 -14.62 -0.82 7.61
C LEU A 80 -14.03 -1.52 6.37
N THR A 81 -12.72 -1.78 6.36
CA THR A 81 -12.06 -2.43 5.21
C THR A 81 -12.44 -3.90 5.08
N ASP A 82 -12.78 -4.58 6.17
CA ASP A 82 -13.24 -5.97 6.15
C ASP A 82 -14.73 -6.04 5.74
N THR A 83 -15.57 -5.12 6.23
CA THR A 83 -16.99 -5.00 5.83
C THR A 83 -17.13 -4.69 4.33
N PHE A 84 -16.29 -3.80 3.80
CA PHE A 84 -16.30 -3.41 2.39
C PHE A 84 -15.17 -4.06 1.58
N ALA A 85 -14.80 -5.30 1.93
CA ALA A 85 -13.71 -6.01 1.26
C ALA A 85 -13.95 -6.19 -0.24
N ASP A 86 -15.17 -6.44 -0.64
CA ASP A 86 -15.59 -6.68 -2.03
C ASP A 86 -16.20 -5.43 -2.69
N TYR A 87 -16.06 -4.26 -2.08
CA TYR A 87 -16.55 -3.01 -2.65
C TYR A 87 -15.83 -2.70 -3.98
N VAL A 88 -16.63 -2.44 -5.00
CA VAL A 88 -16.15 -2.05 -6.34
C VAL A 88 -16.28 -0.54 -6.48
N PRO A 89 -15.17 0.20 -6.53
CA PRO A 89 -15.23 1.64 -6.73
C PRO A 89 -15.70 1.96 -8.16
N PRO A 90 -16.35 3.11 -8.37
CA PRO A 90 -16.60 3.60 -9.71
C PRO A 90 -15.27 3.86 -10.43
N LYS A 91 -15.23 3.61 -11.74
CA LYS A 91 -14.07 3.96 -12.56
C LYS A 91 -13.80 5.47 -12.47
N TYR A 92 -12.54 5.82 -12.32
CA TYR A 92 -12.16 7.22 -12.31
C TYR A 92 -12.35 7.84 -13.68
N PRO A 93 -12.93 9.04 -13.77
CA PRO A 93 -13.10 9.73 -15.02
C PRO A 93 -11.74 10.14 -15.60
N LYS A 94 -11.51 9.86 -16.88
CA LYS A 94 -10.34 10.36 -17.61
C LYS A 94 -10.61 11.82 -17.99
N ILE A 95 -10.00 12.75 -17.24
CA ILE A 95 -10.21 14.19 -17.42
C ILE A 95 -9.20 14.76 -18.41
N TYR A 96 -7.98 14.22 -18.39
CA TYR A 96 -6.88 14.67 -19.25
C TYR A 96 -6.61 13.63 -20.32
N ASP A 97 -6.40 14.08 -21.55
CA ASP A 97 -5.86 13.25 -22.65
C ASP A 97 -4.34 13.09 -22.45
N LYS A 98 -3.99 12.49 -21.32
CA LYS A 98 -2.60 12.25 -20.89
C LYS A 98 -2.46 10.89 -20.25
N LYS A 99 -1.36 10.21 -20.61
CA LYS A 99 -1.07 8.86 -20.16
C LYS A 99 0.21 8.81 -19.32
N ILE A 100 0.13 8.12 -18.19
CA ILE A 100 1.24 7.99 -17.22
C ILE A 100 1.60 6.51 -17.09
N ALA A 101 2.90 6.19 -17.28
CA ALA A 101 3.43 4.89 -16.92
C ALA A 101 4.00 4.91 -15.50
N VAL A 102 3.72 3.85 -14.73
CA VAL A 102 4.31 3.61 -13.41
C VAL A 102 5.12 2.32 -13.48
N ILE A 103 6.42 2.39 -13.23
CA ILE A 103 7.34 1.26 -13.27
C ILE A 103 7.55 0.75 -11.86
N GLY A 104 6.95 -0.40 -11.55
CA GLY A 104 6.93 -1.04 -10.25
C GLY A 104 5.54 -1.05 -9.61
N ALA A 105 4.96 -2.22 -9.41
CA ALA A 105 3.67 -2.45 -8.75
C ALA A 105 3.81 -2.71 -7.24
N GLY A 106 4.87 -2.21 -6.61
CA GLY A 106 5.01 -2.18 -5.15
C GLY A 106 4.18 -1.07 -4.50
N PRO A 107 4.20 -0.93 -3.15
CA PRO A 107 3.38 0.05 -2.44
C PRO A 107 3.48 1.48 -2.97
N ALA A 108 4.69 1.92 -3.32
CA ALA A 108 4.93 3.27 -3.83
C ALA A 108 4.29 3.47 -5.22
N GLY A 109 4.46 2.49 -6.13
CA GLY A 109 3.87 2.54 -7.46
C GLY A 109 2.35 2.49 -7.43
N LEU A 110 1.78 1.58 -6.62
CA LEU A 110 0.33 1.48 -6.44
C LEU A 110 -0.28 2.77 -5.88
N ALA A 111 0.40 3.42 -4.92
CA ALA A 111 -0.04 4.70 -4.38
C ALA A 111 0.05 5.83 -5.41
N ALA A 112 1.12 5.87 -6.20
CA ALA A 112 1.28 6.84 -7.28
C ALA A 112 0.21 6.65 -8.37
N ALA A 113 -0.01 5.41 -8.80
CA ALA A 113 -1.02 5.08 -9.80
C ALA A 113 -2.43 5.50 -9.35
N HIS A 114 -2.82 5.16 -8.12
CA HIS A 114 -4.09 5.57 -7.55
C HIS A 114 -4.25 7.09 -7.53
N LYS A 115 -3.22 7.81 -7.09
CA LYS A 115 -3.27 9.27 -6.99
C LYS A 115 -3.39 9.93 -8.36
N MET A 116 -2.68 9.42 -9.38
CA MET A 116 -2.76 9.93 -10.75
C MET A 116 -4.13 9.63 -11.37
N ALA A 117 -4.64 8.42 -11.20
CA ALA A 117 -5.97 8.04 -11.68
C ALA A 117 -7.09 8.89 -11.03
N LEU A 118 -7.01 9.13 -9.71
CA LEU A 118 -7.92 10.05 -9.00
C LEU A 118 -7.91 11.48 -9.57
N GLN A 119 -6.77 11.92 -10.10
CA GLN A 119 -6.64 13.23 -10.74
C GLN A 119 -7.14 13.27 -12.18
N GLY A 120 -7.52 12.12 -12.75
CA GLY A 120 -8.10 12.04 -14.09
C GLY A 120 -7.11 11.71 -15.21
N TYR A 121 -5.93 11.18 -14.87
CA TYR A 121 -4.97 10.65 -15.85
C TYR A 121 -5.27 9.19 -16.20
N SER A 122 -4.95 8.76 -17.43
CA SER A 122 -4.84 7.35 -17.78
C SER A 122 -3.54 6.78 -17.20
N VAL A 123 -3.60 5.64 -16.53
CA VAL A 123 -2.45 5.10 -15.81
C VAL A 123 -2.24 3.63 -16.12
N ASP A 124 -1.03 3.29 -16.57
CA ASP A 124 -0.55 1.93 -16.76
C ASP A 124 0.54 1.63 -15.71
N VAL A 125 0.46 0.47 -15.08
CA VAL A 125 1.43 0.01 -14.09
C VAL A 125 2.16 -1.22 -14.65
N TYR A 126 3.48 -1.17 -14.69
CA TYR A 126 4.34 -2.25 -15.14
C TYR A 126 5.11 -2.86 -13.99
N ASP A 127 5.18 -4.19 -13.95
CA ASP A 127 6.07 -4.89 -13.03
C ASP A 127 6.63 -6.16 -13.68
N LYS A 128 7.89 -6.46 -13.36
CA LYS A 128 8.55 -7.70 -13.81
C LYS A 128 7.97 -8.95 -13.16
N GLU A 129 7.38 -8.82 -11.99
CA GLU A 129 6.75 -9.92 -11.28
C GLU A 129 5.35 -10.18 -11.84
N THR A 130 4.90 -11.44 -11.78
CA THR A 130 3.57 -11.85 -12.26
C THR A 130 2.44 -11.48 -11.30
N ARG A 131 2.77 -10.96 -10.12
CA ARG A 131 1.82 -10.48 -9.12
C ARG A 131 2.21 -9.10 -8.64
N ALA A 132 1.26 -8.17 -8.63
CA ALA A 132 1.45 -6.86 -8.04
C ALA A 132 1.52 -6.94 -6.50
N GLY A 133 2.16 -5.96 -5.88
CA GLY A 133 2.29 -5.85 -4.41
C GLY A 133 3.74 -5.73 -3.95
N GLY A 134 4.72 -6.19 -4.72
CA GLY A 134 6.14 -6.12 -4.37
C GLY A 134 6.42 -6.65 -2.97
N MET A 135 7.04 -5.84 -2.10
CA MET A 135 7.38 -6.26 -0.72
C MET A 135 6.18 -6.66 0.15
N LEU A 136 4.96 -6.28 -0.18
CA LEU A 136 3.75 -6.74 0.51
C LEU A 136 3.51 -8.25 0.27
N ILE A 137 3.90 -8.74 -0.89
CA ILE A 137 3.83 -10.16 -1.26
C ILE A 137 5.11 -10.87 -0.85
N GLU A 138 6.28 -10.33 -1.21
CA GLU A 138 7.56 -11.01 -1.09
C GLU A 138 8.14 -10.98 0.33
N GLY A 139 7.97 -9.87 1.05
CA GLY A 139 8.68 -9.60 2.30
C GLY A 139 7.85 -9.75 3.58
N ILE A 140 6.52 -9.67 3.51
CA ILE A 140 5.67 -9.76 4.70
C ILE A 140 5.12 -11.19 4.81
N PRO A 141 5.27 -11.87 5.97
CA PRO A 141 4.72 -13.20 6.18
C PRO A 141 3.19 -13.23 6.08
N GLU A 142 2.63 -14.35 5.60
CA GLU A 142 1.18 -14.57 5.43
C GLU A 142 0.40 -14.33 6.73
N PHE A 143 0.89 -14.85 7.87
CA PHE A 143 0.24 -14.68 9.16
C PHE A 143 0.15 -13.21 9.61
N ARG A 144 0.99 -12.33 9.06
CA ARG A 144 0.99 -10.88 9.36
C ARG A 144 0.13 -10.10 8.36
N LEU A 145 0.18 -10.48 7.10
CA LEU A 145 -0.57 -9.87 5.99
C LEU A 145 -1.00 -10.96 5.00
N PRO A 146 -2.25 -11.46 5.11
CA PRO A 146 -2.80 -12.44 4.18
C PRO A 146 -2.74 -11.93 2.73
N LYS A 147 -2.36 -12.80 1.80
CA LYS A 147 -2.13 -12.40 0.40
C LYS A 147 -3.42 -12.14 -0.35
N ASP A 148 -4.52 -12.75 0.06
CA ASP A 148 -5.86 -12.45 -0.44
C ASP A 148 -6.27 -10.99 -0.15
N VAL A 149 -5.90 -10.47 1.02
CA VAL A 149 -6.13 -9.05 1.38
C VAL A 149 -5.36 -8.11 0.47
N VAL A 150 -4.11 -8.48 0.12
CA VAL A 150 -3.30 -7.70 -0.82
C VAL A 150 -3.93 -7.74 -2.21
N ALA A 151 -4.35 -8.94 -2.66
CA ALA A 151 -5.00 -9.13 -3.95
C ALA A 151 -6.30 -8.29 -4.07
N LYS A 152 -7.13 -8.25 -3.03
CA LYS A 152 -8.36 -7.45 -3.02
C LYS A 152 -8.12 -5.94 -3.12
N ASP A 153 -7.11 -5.41 -2.44
CA ASP A 153 -6.76 -3.98 -2.57
C ASP A 153 -6.25 -3.66 -3.99
N ILE A 154 -5.48 -4.56 -4.62
CA ILE A 154 -5.00 -4.41 -6.00
C ILE A 154 -6.14 -4.52 -7.00
N GLU A 155 -7.00 -5.52 -6.89
CA GLU A 155 -8.20 -5.70 -7.72
C GLU A 155 -9.10 -4.46 -7.69
N ARG A 156 -9.21 -3.81 -6.53
CA ARG A 156 -9.96 -2.56 -6.39
C ARG A 156 -9.36 -1.42 -7.20
N LEU A 157 -8.02 -1.33 -7.27
CA LEU A 157 -7.32 -0.36 -8.13
C LEU A 157 -7.56 -0.65 -9.61
N GLU A 158 -7.52 -1.90 -10.01
CA GLU A 158 -7.78 -2.34 -11.38
C GLU A 158 -9.24 -2.01 -11.79
N LYS A 159 -10.20 -2.34 -10.93
CA LYS A 159 -11.62 -1.99 -11.14
C LYS A 159 -11.87 -0.49 -11.20
N ALA A 160 -11.06 0.31 -10.51
CA ALA A 160 -11.09 1.77 -10.59
C ALA A 160 -10.55 2.33 -11.91
N GLY A 161 -9.99 1.49 -12.80
CA GLY A 161 -9.56 1.84 -14.15
C GLY A 161 -8.07 2.03 -14.34
N ILE A 162 -7.24 1.50 -13.43
CA ILE A 162 -5.78 1.40 -13.59
C ILE A 162 -5.46 0.10 -14.35
N GLU A 163 -4.64 0.19 -15.40
CA GLU A 163 -4.22 -0.96 -16.21
C GLU A 163 -2.92 -1.56 -15.67
N PHE A 164 -2.86 -2.89 -15.53
CA PHE A 164 -1.69 -3.60 -15.03
C PHE A 164 -1.07 -4.48 -16.12
N HIS A 165 0.24 -4.32 -16.31
CA HIS A 165 1.10 -5.10 -17.21
C HIS A 165 2.14 -5.84 -16.35
N LEU A 166 1.76 -7.02 -15.86
CA LEU A 166 2.57 -7.84 -14.97
C LEU A 166 3.38 -8.88 -15.76
N GLY A 167 4.52 -9.31 -15.20
CA GLY A 167 5.47 -10.18 -15.90
C GLY A 167 6.30 -9.45 -16.95
N GLU A 168 6.28 -8.12 -16.96
CA GLU A 168 6.90 -7.28 -17.98
C GLU A 168 7.99 -6.38 -17.37
N MET A 169 9.25 -6.73 -17.66
CA MET A 169 10.39 -5.95 -17.19
C MET A 169 10.64 -4.74 -18.08
N ILE A 170 10.53 -3.56 -17.51
CA ILE A 170 10.88 -2.30 -18.17
C ILE A 170 12.33 -1.96 -17.86
N GLY A 171 13.24 -2.34 -18.76
CA GLY A 171 14.65 -1.94 -18.72
C GLY A 171 14.89 -0.59 -19.40
N LYS A 172 16.18 -0.17 -19.47
CA LYS A 172 16.56 1.13 -20.02
C LYS A 172 16.09 1.33 -21.47
N VAL A 173 16.26 0.35 -22.33
CA VAL A 173 15.87 0.42 -23.76
C VAL A 173 14.35 0.58 -23.88
N LYS A 174 13.58 -0.27 -23.21
CA LYS A 174 12.13 -0.22 -23.25
C LYS A 174 11.56 1.07 -22.63
N MET A 175 12.26 1.64 -21.65
CA MET A 175 11.92 2.95 -21.08
C MET A 175 12.14 4.09 -22.08
N GLU A 176 13.21 4.04 -22.88
CA GLU A 176 13.45 5.02 -23.96
C GLU A 176 12.36 4.94 -25.04
N GLU A 177 12.00 3.73 -25.46
CA GLU A 177 10.92 3.49 -26.43
C GLU A 177 9.54 3.95 -25.89
N SER A 178 9.33 3.83 -24.60
CA SER A 178 8.06 4.24 -23.95
C SER A 178 7.89 5.75 -23.82
N LYS A 179 8.94 6.55 -24.02
CA LYS A 179 8.86 8.03 -23.91
C LYS A 179 7.88 8.66 -24.89
N ASP A 180 7.73 8.06 -26.07
CA ASP A 180 6.82 8.56 -27.10
C ASP A 180 5.36 8.14 -26.85
N SER A 181 5.14 7.14 -25.99
CA SER A 181 3.82 6.57 -25.68
C SER A 181 3.20 7.12 -24.41
N TYR A 182 4.00 7.79 -23.56
CA TYR A 182 3.57 8.30 -22.26
C TYR A 182 4.02 9.75 -22.04
N ASP A 183 3.13 10.57 -21.52
CA ASP A 183 3.45 11.96 -21.17
C ASP A 183 4.43 12.04 -20.00
N LYS A 184 4.33 11.10 -19.04
CA LYS A 184 5.23 10.99 -17.89
C LYS A 184 5.44 9.54 -17.48
N ILE A 185 6.62 9.28 -16.94
CA ILE A 185 7.00 7.98 -16.38
C ILE A 185 7.39 8.17 -14.91
N ILE A 186 6.77 7.38 -14.03
CA ILE A 186 7.09 7.35 -12.60
C ILE A 186 7.84 6.05 -12.31
N VAL A 187 9.08 6.15 -11.83
CA VAL A 187 9.88 4.98 -11.47
C VAL A 187 9.75 4.68 -9.99
N ALA A 188 9.16 3.54 -9.66
CA ALA A 188 8.90 3.04 -8.31
C ALA A 188 9.36 1.58 -8.14
N ALA A 189 10.49 1.21 -8.77
CA ALA A 189 11.01 -0.16 -8.86
C ALA A 189 11.51 -0.75 -7.52
N GLY A 190 11.53 0.04 -6.45
CA GLY A 190 11.96 -0.41 -5.12
C GLY A 190 13.46 -0.72 -5.03
N THR A 191 13.84 -1.49 -4.00
CA THR A 191 15.22 -1.92 -3.73
C THR A 191 15.26 -3.44 -3.54
N PRO A 192 15.15 -4.22 -4.63
CA PRO A 192 14.97 -5.67 -4.54
C PRO A 192 16.25 -6.45 -4.12
N ASN A 193 17.40 -5.79 -4.06
CA ASN A 193 18.66 -6.42 -3.74
C ASN A 193 19.06 -6.16 -2.28
N SER A 194 19.35 -7.23 -1.55
CA SER A 194 19.91 -7.14 -0.19
C SER A 194 21.36 -6.67 -0.22
N LYS A 195 21.75 -5.86 0.75
CA LYS A 195 23.17 -5.52 0.96
C LYS A 195 23.86 -6.69 1.66
N GLU A 196 25.01 -7.10 1.16
CA GLU A 196 25.89 -8.06 1.83
C GLU A 196 26.58 -7.40 3.04
N LEU A 197 26.64 -8.13 4.14
CA LEU A 197 27.43 -7.72 5.30
C LEU A 197 28.89 -8.09 5.11
N LYS A 198 29.82 -7.17 5.40
CA LYS A 198 31.27 -7.43 5.33
C LYS A 198 31.76 -8.04 6.65
N ILE A 199 31.25 -9.22 6.99
CA ILE A 199 31.62 -9.98 8.19
C ILE A 199 32.14 -11.37 7.82
N LYS A 200 32.99 -11.96 8.68
CA LYS A 200 33.49 -13.31 8.50
C LYS A 200 32.33 -14.29 8.56
N GLY A 201 32.29 -15.26 7.64
CA GLY A 201 31.23 -16.26 7.58
C GLY A 201 29.97 -15.84 6.82
N TRP A 202 29.87 -14.63 6.26
CA TRP A 202 28.71 -14.17 5.50
C TRP A 202 28.29 -15.09 4.34
N ARG A 203 29.26 -15.76 3.72
CA ARG A 203 29.02 -16.68 2.59
C ARG A 203 29.06 -18.16 2.99
N THR A 204 28.96 -18.47 4.28
CA THR A 204 28.85 -19.84 4.77
C THR A 204 27.52 -20.44 4.33
N GLU A 205 27.51 -21.73 4.01
CA GLU A 205 26.29 -22.48 3.73
C GLU A 205 25.30 -22.35 4.90
N GLY A 206 24.02 -22.21 4.60
CA GLY A 206 22.97 -21.95 5.60
C GLY A 206 22.79 -20.49 6.01
N VAL A 207 23.62 -19.54 5.52
CA VAL A 207 23.46 -18.11 5.75
C VAL A 207 22.64 -17.48 4.62
N TYR A 208 21.51 -16.93 4.95
CA TYR A 208 20.57 -16.30 4.00
C TYR A 208 20.37 -14.83 4.30
N THR A 209 20.15 -14.03 3.26
CA THR A 209 19.63 -12.68 3.45
C THR A 209 18.15 -12.77 3.83
N ALA A 210 17.67 -11.85 4.70
CA ALA A 210 16.26 -11.84 5.13
C ALA A 210 15.29 -11.80 3.93
N LEU A 211 15.61 -10.99 2.91
CA LEU A 211 14.74 -10.87 1.74
C LEU A 211 14.70 -12.18 0.92
N LYS A 212 15.86 -12.84 0.71
CA LYS A 212 15.88 -14.15 0.02
C LYS A 212 15.05 -15.16 0.79
N PHE A 213 15.28 -15.29 2.10
CA PHE A 213 14.52 -16.18 2.95
C PHE A 213 13.01 -15.93 2.86
N MET A 214 12.58 -14.66 2.97
CA MET A 214 11.17 -14.31 2.92
C MET A 214 10.53 -14.58 1.55
N ARG A 215 11.25 -14.37 0.45
CA ARG A 215 10.80 -14.72 -0.89
C ARG A 215 10.59 -16.22 -1.04
N ASP A 216 11.55 -17.00 -0.57
CA ASP A 216 11.48 -18.46 -0.62
C ASP A 216 10.27 -18.98 0.20
N VAL A 217 10.07 -18.45 1.41
CA VAL A 217 8.92 -18.79 2.26
C VAL A 217 7.60 -18.39 1.61
N ASN A 218 7.45 -17.14 1.19
CA ASN A 218 6.20 -16.62 0.63
C ASN A 218 5.89 -17.18 -0.77
N GLY A 219 6.91 -17.64 -1.50
CA GLY A 219 6.76 -18.29 -2.81
C GLY A 219 6.34 -19.75 -2.75
N HIS A 220 6.62 -20.43 -1.63
CA HIS A 220 6.44 -21.85 -1.46
C HIS A 220 5.73 -22.23 -0.15
N MET A 221 4.76 -21.42 0.29
CA MET A 221 4.12 -21.60 1.59
C MET A 221 3.53 -22.98 1.84
N ASP A 222 2.99 -23.62 0.80
CA ASP A 222 2.37 -24.95 0.92
C ASP A 222 3.41 -26.08 0.98
N THR A 223 4.65 -25.84 0.55
CA THR A 223 5.71 -26.86 0.41
C THR A 223 7.01 -26.51 1.13
N TRP A 224 7.12 -25.28 1.65
CA TRP A 224 8.36 -24.82 2.25
C TRP A 224 8.68 -25.58 3.54
N ARG A 225 9.88 -26.14 3.60
CA ARG A 225 10.47 -26.72 4.81
C ARG A 225 11.81 -26.04 5.06
N ALA A 226 12.11 -25.73 6.32
CA ALA A 226 13.42 -25.20 6.67
C ALA A 226 14.50 -26.17 6.18
N PRO A 227 15.55 -25.68 5.51
CA PRO A 227 16.72 -26.49 5.26
C PRO A 227 17.26 -26.99 6.59
N GLY A 228 17.48 -28.33 6.72
CA GLY A 228 18.04 -28.97 7.89
C GLY A 228 19.49 -28.57 8.14
#